data_062f8894b5953f6ac8b13934a1813c86
#
_entry.id   062f8894b5953f6ac8b13934a1813c86
#
_cell.length_a   1.000
_cell.length_b   1.000
_cell.length_c   1.000
_cell.angle_alpha   90.00
_cell.angle_beta   90.00
_cell.angle_gamma   90.00
#
_symmetry.space_group_name_H-M   'P 1'
#
loop_
_entity.id
_entity.type
_entity.pdbx_description
1 polymer ?
#
loop_
_entity_poly.entity_id
_entity_poly.type
_entity_poly.pdbx_seq_one_letter_code
_entity_poly.pdbx_strand_id
1 'polypeptide(L)'
;MEHNNIYRSVFKVTHSGGSGSCFYLKNYDLFVTNYHVVEGYRTVAVHDNDRNPYLAKVVLVNPALDIALLAAEGDFSALPEMTLAADDSLTIGRKVYVAGYPYGMPFTITEGSVSSPKQLMDGKYYIQTDAAVNPGNSGGPILNDAEEVVGVTVSKFTQADNMGFGIRVETLHAPVSY
;
A
#
# COMPACT_ATOMS: atom_id res chain seq x y z
N MET A 1 -4.06 12.94 15.21
CA MET A 1 -3.82 11.49 15.12
C MET A 1 -2.33 11.21 15.05
N GLU A 2 -1.86 10.32 15.88
CA GLU A 2 -0.47 9.88 15.83
C GLU A 2 -0.35 8.71 14.89
N HIS A 3 0.70 8.71 14.06
CA HIS A 3 0.89 7.69 13.03
C HIS A 3 2.09 6.76 13.31
N ASN A 4 2.53 6.69 14.58
CA ASN A 4 3.73 5.93 14.94
C ASN A 4 3.60 4.43 14.63
N ASN A 5 2.41 3.85 14.84
CA ASN A 5 2.21 2.43 14.56
C ASN A 5 2.23 2.13 13.07
N ILE A 6 1.60 2.97 12.28
CA ILE A 6 1.58 2.86 10.83
C ILE A 6 2.99 2.93 10.27
N TYR A 7 3.78 3.88 10.78
CA TYR A 7 5.16 4.09 10.42
C TYR A 7 5.97 2.79 10.48
N ARG A 8 5.76 1.98 11.52
CA ARG A 8 6.52 0.75 11.73
C ARG A 8 6.16 -0.38 10.77
N SER A 9 4.94 -0.37 10.23
CA SER A 9 4.44 -1.44 9.36
C SER A 9 4.51 -1.12 7.87
N VAL A 10 4.94 0.08 7.50
CA VAL A 10 5.10 0.49 6.11
C VAL A 10 6.59 0.43 5.75
N PHE A 11 6.93 -0.38 4.76
CA PHE A 11 8.31 -0.60 4.33
C PHE A 11 8.51 -0.11 2.91
N LYS A 12 9.76 0.14 2.56
CA LYS A 12 10.17 0.50 1.20
C LYS A 12 10.53 -0.78 0.44
N VAL A 13 10.10 -0.88 -0.81
CA VAL A 13 10.50 -1.98 -1.70
C VAL A 13 11.55 -1.45 -2.67
N THR A 14 12.65 -2.20 -2.85
CA THR A 14 13.66 -1.85 -3.83
C THR A 14 14.07 -3.06 -4.65
N HIS A 15 14.45 -2.79 -5.91
CA HIS A 15 15.09 -3.74 -6.81
C HIS A 15 15.90 -2.94 -7.84
N SER A 16 16.60 -3.64 -8.75
CA SER A 16 17.49 -2.97 -9.71
C SER A 16 16.78 -2.00 -10.66
N GLY A 17 15.46 -2.15 -10.86
CA GLY A 17 14.69 -1.31 -11.77
C GLY A 17 13.96 -0.16 -11.11
N GLY A 18 13.97 -0.05 -9.77
CA GLY A 18 13.25 1.03 -9.12
C GLY A 18 12.85 0.73 -7.68
N SER A 19 11.87 1.48 -7.20
CA SER A 19 11.40 1.36 -5.82
C SER A 19 9.89 1.57 -5.73
N GLY A 20 9.33 1.14 -4.61
CA GLY A 20 7.93 1.32 -4.27
C GLY A 20 7.74 1.20 -2.78
N SER A 21 6.52 0.97 -2.36
CA SER A 21 6.16 0.81 -0.97
C SER A 21 5.40 -0.50 -0.76
N CYS A 22 5.37 -0.97 0.47
CA CYS A 22 4.59 -2.14 0.86
C CYS A 22 4.16 -1.97 2.32
N PHE A 23 3.25 -2.81 2.78
CA PHE A 23 2.86 -2.80 4.18
C PHE A 23 2.62 -4.21 4.68
N TYR A 24 2.86 -4.41 5.97
CA TYR A 24 2.87 -5.72 6.60
C TYR A 24 1.51 -6.07 7.18
N LEU A 25 0.99 -7.25 6.78
CA LEU A 25 -0.20 -7.85 7.36
C LEU A 25 0.22 -8.95 8.32
N LYS A 26 0.21 -8.63 9.62
CA LYS A 26 0.75 -9.51 10.65
C LYS A 26 0.02 -10.85 10.72
N ASN A 27 -1.30 -10.85 10.52
CA ASN A 27 -2.11 -12.07 10.58
C ASN A 27 -1.73 -13.09 9.52
N TYR A 28 -1.13 -12.65 8.41
CA TYR A 28 -0.73 -13.52 7.31
C TYR A 28 0.79 -13.66 7.21
N ASP A 29 1.53 -12.86 7.98
CA ASP A 29 2.99 -12.77 7.88
C ASP A 29 3.44 -12.49 6.45
N LEU A 30 2.76 -11.57 5.78
CA LEU A 30 3.00 -11.19 4.39
C LEU A 30 2.97 -9.67 4.25
N PHE A 31 3.75 -9.18 3.29
CA PHE A 31 3.68 -7.78 2.86
C PHE A 31 2.82 -7.67 1.61
N VAL A 32 2.06 -6.59 1.51
CA VAL A 32 1.24 -6.27 0.34
C VAL A 32 1.91 -5.15 -0.43
N THR A 33 1.96 -5.29 -1.75
CA THR A 33 2.40 -4.23 -2.67
C THR A 33 1.62 -4.36 -3.98
N ASN A 34 1.89 -3.48 -4.95
CA ASN A 34 1.32 -3.62 -6.28
C ASN A 34 2.13 -4.60 -7.11
N TYR A 35 1.45 -5.32 -8.01
CA TYR A 35 2.12 -6.20 -8.95
C TYR A 35 3.12 -5.42 -9.82
N HIS A 36 2.74 -4.24 -10.33
CA HIS A 36 3.62 -3.47 -11.20
C HIS A 36 4.91 -3.01 -10.51
N VAL A 37 4.92 -2.95 -9.18
CA VAL A 37 6.14 -2.61 -8.41
C VAL A 37 7.16 -3.74 -8.47
N VAL A 38 6.72 -4.99 -8.49
CA VAL A 38 7.60 -6.17 -8.44
C VAL A 38 7.61 -6.99 -9.72
N GLU A 39 6.93 -6.54 -10.75
CA GLU A 39 6.82 -7.28 -12.01
C GLU A 39 8.20 -7.62 -12.58
N GLY A 40 8.42 -8.89 -12.90
CA GLY A 40 9.68 -9.37 -13.43
C GLY A 40 10.71 -9.79 -12.39
N TYR A 41 10.43 -9.64 -11.10
CA TYR A 41 11.35 -9.98 -10.02
C TYR A 41 10.75 -11.10 -9.17
N ARG A 42 11.57 -12.13 -8.88
CA ARG A 42 11.19 -13.20 -7.95
C ARG A 42 11.51 -12.83 -6.52
N THR A 43 12.54 -12.01 -6.34
CA THR A 43 12.98 -11.51 -5.04
C THR A 43 13.22 -10.02 -5.14
N VAL A 44 12.91 -9.34 -4.05
CA VAL A 44 13.14 -7.90 -3.90
C VAL A 44 13.68 -7.68 -2.49
N ALA A 45 14.13 -6.46 -2.20
CA ALA A 45 14.48 -6.07 -0.85
C ALA A 45 13.36 -5.21 -0.27
N VAL A 46 13.03 -5.42 1.00
CA VAL A 46 12.16 -4.52 1.74
C VAL A 46 12.97 -3.89 2.86
N HIS A 47 12.73 -2.63 3.14
CA HIS A 47 13.52 -1.87 4.12
C HIS A 47 12.58 -1.23 5.13
N ASP A 48 12.92 -1.37 6.41
CA ASP A 48 12.19 -0.68 7.46
C ASP A 48 12.60 0.80 7.53
N ASN A 49 12.07 1.53 8.49
CA ASN A 49 12.35 2.96 8.63
C ASN A 49 13.77 3.26 9.10
N ASP A 50 14.42 2.28 9.69
CA ASP A 50 15.83 2.38 10.12
C ASP A 50 16.77 1.93 9.00
N ARG A 51 16.23 1.69 7.79
CA ARG A 51 16.97 1.27 6.60
C ARG A 51 17.55 -0.14 6.69
N ASN A 52 17.03 -0.96 7.59
CA ASN A 52 17.44 -2.37 7.66
C ASN A 52 16.83 -3.11 6.48
N PRO A 53 17.63 -3.79 5.65
CA PRO A 53 17.12 -4.53 4.51
C PRO A 53 16.72 -5.94 4.90
N TYR A 54 15.69 -6.46 4.23
CA TYR A 54 15.24 -7.84 4.36
C TYR A 54 14.99 -8.40 2.98
N LEU A 55 15.47 -9.62 2.73
CA LEU A 55 15.18 -10.29 1.47
C LEU A 55 13.72 -10.73 1.48
N ALA A 56 12.99 -10.43 0.42
CA ALA A 56 11.58 -10.81 0.29
C ALA A 56 11.36 -11.57 -1.01
N LYS A 57 10.59 -12.65 -0.91
CA LYS A 57 10.17 -13.43 -2.07
C LYS A 57 8.78 -13.00 -2.50
N VAL A 58 8.57 -12.87 -3.80
CA VAL A 58 7.24 -12.63 -4.36
C VAL A 58 6.53 -13.98 -4.38
N VAL A 59 5.58 -14.17 -3.48
CA VAL A 59 4.94 -15.48 -3.27
C VAL A 59 3.58 -15.60 -3.93
N LEU A 60 2.94 -14.48 -4.26
CA LEU A 60 1.68 -14.47 -4.98
C LEU A 60 1.59 -13.18 -5.79
N VAL A 61 1.12 -13.30 -7.02
CA VAL A 61 0.82 -12.14 -7.86
C VAL A 61 -0.58 -12.26 -8.43
N ASN A 62 -1.24 -11.12 -8.56
CA ASN A 62 -2.52 -11.01 -9.24
C ASN A 62 -2.46 -9.81 -10.18
N PRO A 63 -2.01 -10.01 -11.44
CA PRO A 63 -1.87 -8.90 -12.38
C PRO A 63 -3.18 -8.18 -12.66
N ALA A 64 -4.31 -8.92 -12.67
CA ALA A 64 -5.62 -8.31 -12.93
C ALA A 64 -6.01 -7.30 -11.86
N LEU A 65 -5.68 -7.54 -10.60
CA LEU A 65 -5.94 -6.65 -9.49
C LEU A 65 -4.77 -5.70 -9.19
N ASP A 66 -3.63 -5.92 -9.84
CA ASP A 66 -2.38 -5.19 -9.59
C ASP A 66 -1.92 -5.33 -8.13
N ILE A 67 -2.01 -6.53 -7.59
CA ILE A 67 -1.61 -6.86 -6.22
C ILE A 67 -0.54 -7.94 -6.25
N ALA A 68 0.42 -7.85 -5.34
CA ALA A 68 1.41 -8.89 -5.07
C ALA A 68 1.59 -9.05 -3.56
N LEU A 69 1.92 -10.26 -3.15
CA LEU A 69 2.22 -10.57 -1.76
C LEU A 69 3.67 -11.03 -1.65
N LEU A 70 4.35 -10.54 -0.61
CA LEU A 70 5.76 -10.80 -0.39
C LEU A 70 5.95 -11.48 0.96
N ALA A 71 6.83 -12.48 1.01
CA ALA A 71 7.27 -13.12 2.25
C ALA A 71 8.72 -12.70 2.50
N ALA A 72 8.97 -11.92 3.55
CA ALA A 72 10.29 -11.43 3.87
C ALA A 72 10.97 -12.31 4.93
N GLU A 73 12.28 -12.44 4.83
CA GLU A 73 13.10 -13.16 5.79
C GLU A 73 13.41 -12.23 6.98
N GLY A 74 12.82 -12.52 8.14
CA GLY A 74 13.02 -11.71 9.34
C GLY A 74 11.99 -12.03 10.40
N ASP A 75 12.18 -11.46 11.57
CA ASP A 75 11.22 -11.57 12.67
C ASP A 75 10.47 -10.24 12.77
N PHE A 76 9.21 -10.25 12.37
CA PHE A 76 8.34 -9.09 12.37
C PHE A 76 7.29 -9.14 13.48
N SER A 77 7.49 -10.02 14.47
CA SER A 77 6.52 -10.22 15.55
C SER A 77 6.29 -8.95 16.39
N ALA A 78 7.26 -8.06 16.43
CA ALA A 78 7.15 -6.79 17.18
C ALA A 78 6.39 -5.70 16.44
N LEU A 79 6.09 -5.90 15.15
CA LEU A 79 5.35 -4.90 14.39
C LEU A 79 3.87 -4.89 14.77
N PRO A 80 3.25 -3.70 14.74
CA PRO A 80 1.82 -3.61 15.00
C PRO A 80 1.02 -4.24 13.88
N GLU A 81 -0.17 -4.72 14.21
CA GLU A 81 -1.11 -5.24 13.23
C GLU A 81 -1.79 -4.10 12.48
N MET A 82 -1.86 -4.22 11.17
CA MET A 82 -2.66 -3.33 10.33
C MET A 82 -3.97 -4.03 10.00
N THR A 83 -5.08 -3.34 10.29
CA THR A 83 -6.42 -3.87 10.09
C THR A 83 -6.95 -3.42 8.74
N LEU A 84 -7.51 -4.36 7.97
CA LEU A 84 -8.23 -4.03 6.75
C LEU A 84 -9.63 -3.52 7.12
N ALA A 85 -10.03 -2.39 6.55
CA ALA A 85 -11.33 -1.78 6.84
C ALA A 85 -12.47 -2.59 6.22
N ALA A 86 -13.67 -2.44 6.78
CA ALA A 86 -14.88 -2.99 6.19
C ALA A 86 -15.26 -2.21 4.94
N ASP A 87 -15.93 -2.87 3.99
CA ASP A 87 -16.28 -2.30 2.67
C ASP A 87 -17.07 -1.00 2.75
N ASP A 88 -17.99 -0.89 3.71
CA ASP A 88 -18.91 0.23 3.84
C ASP A 88 -18.36 1.36 4.72
N SER A 89 -17.12 1.27 5.14
CA SER A 89 -16.52 2.25 6.06
C SER A 89 -16.15 3.57 5.38
N LEU A 90 -16.16 3.62 4.04
CA LEU A 90 -15.62 4.75 3.29
C LEU A 90 -16.73 5.55 2.64
N THR A 91 -16.77 6.87 2.93
CA THR A 91 -17.74 7.79 2.34
C THR A 91 -17.04 9.06 1.84
N ILE A 92 -17.67 9.74 0.88
CA ILE A 92 -17.13 10.99 0.32
C ILE A 92 -16.89 11.99 1.44
N GLY A 93 -15.74 12.66 1.39
CA GLY A 93 -15.37 13.69 2.35
C GLY A 93 -14.67 13.20 3.60
N ARG A 94 -14.66 11.87 3.84
CA ARG A 94 -13.94 11.34 4.99
C ARG A 94 -12.43 11.52 4.81
N LYS A 95 -11.75 11.73 5.92
CA LYS A 95 -10.30 11.93 5.92
C LYS A 95 -9.59 10.61 5.62
N VAL A 96 -8.56 10.69 4.77
CA VAL A 96 -7.66 9.57 4.48
C VAL A 96 -6.22 10.03 4.50
N TYR A 97 -5.31 9.05 4.68
CA TYR A 97 -3.87 9.26 4.72
C TYR A 97 -3.21 8.30 3.75
N VAL A 98 -2.26 8.82 2.97
CA VAL A 98 -1.44 8.01 2.06
C VAL A 98 -0.06 7.91 2.65
N ALA A 99 0.42 6.69 2.92
CA ALA A 99 1.70 6.45 3.56
C ALA A 99 2.62 5.68 2.62
N GLY A 100 3.90 6.06 2.58
CA GLY A 100 4.86 5.38 1.72
C GLY A 100 6.18 6.11 1.59
N TYR A 101 6.91 5.78 0.53
CA TYR A 101 8.26 6.27 0.27
C TYR A 101 8.31 6.92 -1.12
N PRO A 102 7.75 8.14 -1.29
CA PRO A 102 7.71 8.80 -2.59
C PRO A 102 9.12 9.06 -3.10
N TYR A 103 9.36 8.75 -4.38
CA TYR A 103 10.65 8.96 -5.05
C TYR A 103 11.83 8.30 -4.33
N GLY A 104 11.59 7.22 -3.57
CA GLY A 104 12.63 6.58 -2.78
C GLY A 104 13.11 7.40 -1.59
N MET A 105 12.44 8.50 -1.30
CA MET A 105 12.73 9.37 -0.15
C MET A 105 12.32 8.71 1.17
N PRO A 106 12.67 9.29 2.32
CA PRO A 106 12.22 8.76 3.60
C PRO A 106 10.71 8.68 3.72
N PHE A 107 10.24 7.90 4.68
CA PHE A 107 8.82 7.69 4.95
C PHE A 107 8.05 9.01 5.00
N THR A 108 6.91 9.03 4.34
CA THR A 108 6.06 10.22 4.21
C THR A 108 4.60 9.82 4.35
N ILE A 109 3.84 10.65 5.06
CA ILE A 109 2.38 10.55 5.12
C ILE A 109 1.79 11.85 4.56
N THR A 110 0.83 11.71 3.65
CA THR A 110 0.04 12.85 3.17
C THR A 110 -1.42 12.66 3.59
N GLU A 111 -2.11 13.77 3.81
CA GLU A 111 -3.48 13.79 4.28
C GLU A 111 -4.38 14.36 3.21
N GLY A 112 -5.57 13.82 3.08
CA GLY A 112 -6.58 14.33 2.17
C GLY A 112 -7.95 13.77 2.53
N SER A 113 -8.85 13.83 1.57
CA SER A 113 -10.22 13.35 1.71
C SER A 113 -10.53 12.32 0.64
N VAL A 114 -11.59 11.56 0.88
CA VAL A 114 -12.16 10.68 -0.14
C VAL A 114 -12.90 11.55 -1.15
N SER A 115 -12.43 11.58 -2.39
CA SER A 115 -13.10 12.26 -3.49
C SER A 115 -14.15 11.36 -4.13
N SER A 116 -13.88 10.05 -4.21
CA SER A 116 -14.83 9.04 -4.65
C SER A 116 -14.50 7.72 -3.95
N PRO A 117 -15.44 7.12 -3.21
CA PRO A 117 -15.17 5.86 -2.50
C PRO A 117 -15.11 4.65 -3.42
N LYS A 118 -15.71 4.74 -4.61
CA LYS A 118 -15.76 3.62 -5.53
C LYS A 118 -15.89 4.11 -6.95
N GLN A 119 -14.79 4.11 -7.68
CA GLN A 119 -14.76 4.58 -9.06
C GLN A 119 -14.28 3.47 -9.98
N LEU A 120 -15.07 3.17 -11.01
CA LEU A 120 -14.71 2.12 -11.97
C LEU A 120 -13.76 2.69 -13.02
N MET A 121 -12.58 2.09 -13.16
CA MET A 121 -11.60 2.41 -14.20
C MET A 121 -10.94 1.12 -14.66
N ASP A 122 -10.85 0.92 -15.97
CA ASP A 122 -10.20 -0.27 -16.56
C ASP A 122 -10.72 -1.59 -15.98
N GLY A 123 -12.02 -1.65 -15.68
CA GLY A 123 -12.66 -2.84 -15.13
C GLY A 123 -12.42 -3.10 -13.65
N LYS A 124 -11.76 -2.18 -12.95
CA LYS A 124 -11.45 -2.31 -11.52
C LYS A 124 -12.05 -1.14 -10.74
N TYR A 125 -12.32 -1.38 -9.46
CA TYR A 125 -12.83 -0.36 -8.57
C TYR A 125 -11.69 0.27 -7.77
N TYR A 126 -11.65 1.59 -7.76
CA TYR A 126 -10.63 2.39 -7.08
C TYR A 126 -11.25 3.37 -6.10
N ILE A 127 -10.49 3.71 -5.08
CA ILE A 127 -10.74 4.90 -4.26
C ILE A 127 -10.05 6.07 -4.94
N GLN A 128 -10.73 7.21 -5.04
CA GLN A 128 -10.11 8.46 -5.46
C GLN A 128 -9.96 9.37 -4.25
N THR A 129 -8.80 10.00 -4.11
CA THR A 129 -8.49 10.93 -3.02
C THR A 129 -7.75 12.15 -3.57
N ASP A 130 -7.85 13.28 -2.85
CA ASP A 130 -7.06 14.47 -3.13
C ASP A 130 -5.75 14.53 -2.33
N ALA A 131 -5.49 13.52 -1.50
CA ALA A 131 -4.18 13.39 -0.86
C ALA A 131 -3.08 13.23 -1.91
N ALA A 132 -1.91 13.82 -1.66
CA ALA A 132 -0.80 13.76 -2.61
C ALA A 132 -0.32 12.31 -2.77
N VAL A 133 -0.28 11.85 -4.02
CA VAL A 133 0.25 10.54 -4.41
C VAL A 133 1.33 10.76 -5.45
N ASN A 134 2.54 10.30 -5.18
CA ASN A 134 3.70 10.50 -6.05
C ASN A 134 4.35 9.15 -6.36
N PRO A 135 5.16 9.06 -7.43
CA PRO A 135 5.90 7.84 -7.73
C PRO A 135 6.70 7.37 -6.52
N GLY A 136 6.67 6.05 -6.25
CA GLY A 136 7.26 5.47 -5.04
C GLY A 136 6.24 5.18 -3.95
N ASN A 137 5.08 5.85 -3.96
CA ASN A 137 3.99 5.55 -3.03
C ASN A 137 3.21 4.29 -3.42
N SER A 138 3.33 3.83 -4.67
CA SER A 138 2.65 2.61 -5.13
C SER A 138 2.94 1.44 -4.23
N GLY A 139 1.89 0.75 -3.80
CA GLY A 139 1.95 -0.41 -2.92
C GLY A 139 1.79 -0.06 -1.45
N GLY A 140 1.88 1.21 -1.08
CA GLY A 140 1.65 1.63 0.29
C GLY A 140 0.16 1.70 0.63
N PRO A 141 -0.18 1.79 1.92
CA PRO A 141 -1.57 1.80 2.33
C PRO A 141 -2.20 3.17 2.22
N ILE A 142 -3.51 3.17 1.92
CA ILE A 142 -4.38 4.32 2.17
C ILE A 142 -5.17 3.97 3.43
N LEU A 143 -5.17 4.88 4.40
CA LEU A 143 -5.73 4.65 5.72
C LEU A 143 -6.85 5.62 6.00
N ASN A 144 -7.87 5.16 6.73
CA ASN A 144 -8.92 6.05 7.24
C ASN A 144 -8.47 6.69 8.56
N ASP A 145 -9.34 7.49 9.18
CA ASP A 145 -9.03 8.18 10.43
C ASP A 145 -8.98 7.24 11.66
N ALA A 146 -9.41 5.99 11.51
CA ALA A 146 -9.24 4.94 12.51
C ALA A 146 -7.96 4.12 12.29
N GLU A 147 -7.10 4.54 11.35
CA GLU A 147 -5.86 3.85 10.99
C GLU A 147 -6.09 2.47 10.39
N GLU A 148 -7.25 2.25 9.80
CA GLU A 148 -7.55 1.02 9.07
C GLU A 148 -7.20 1.20 7.60
N VAL A 149 -6.73 0.14 6.96
CA VAL A 149 -6.37 0.16 5.53
C VAL A 149 -7.65 0.11 4.70
N VAL A 150 -7.86 1.13 3.87
CA VAL A 150 -9.01 1.21 2.95
C VAL A 150 -8.61 0.96 1.51
N GLY A 151 -7.31 1.06 1.19
CA GLY A 151 -6.84 0.83 -0.17
C GLY A 151 -5.35 0.64 -0.26
N VAL A 152 -4.91 0.23 -1.45
CA VAL A 152 -3.50 0.10 -1.82
C VAL A 152 -3.21 1.16 -2.88
N THR A 153 -2.30 2.07 -2.58
CA THR A 153 -2.00 3.21 -3.44
C THR A 153 -1.46 2.77 -4.80
N VAL A 154 -1.94 3.41 -5.86
CA VAL A 154 -1.46 3.21 -7.22
C VAL A 154 -1.05 4.56 -7.79
N SER A 155 0.26 4.77 -8.00
CA SER A 155 0.78 6.04 -8.49
C SER A 155 0.80 6.16 -10.01
N LYS A 156 0.53 5.07 -10.74
CA LYS A 156 0.60 5.08 -12.21
C LYS A 156 -0.45 5.97 -12.88
N PHE A 157 -1.50 6.35 -12.14
CA PHE A 157 -2.53 7.26 -12.63
C PHE A 157 -2.30 8.71 -12.21
N THR A 158 -1.16 9.01 -11.59
CA THR A 158 -0.88 10.33 -11.03
C THR A 158 -0.42 11.28 -12.13
N GLN A 159 -1.36 11.78 -12.92
CA GLN A 159 -1.07 12.72 -14.01
C GLN A 159 -1.65 14.11 -13.75
N ALA A 160 -2.46 14.25 -12.70
CA ALA A 160 -3.05 15.52 -12.33
C ALA A 160 -2.89 15.71 -10.83
N ASP A 161 -2.69 16.95 -10.41
CA ASP A 161 -2.65 17.31 -9.00
C ASP A 161 -4.02 17.03 -8.38
N ASN A 162 -4.02 16.62 -7.11
CA ASN A 162 -5.24 16.40 -6.34
C ASN A 162 -6.10 15.23 -6.85
N MET A 163 -5.51 14.32 -7.62
CA MET A 163 -6.18 13.10 -8.06
C MET A 163 -5.27 11.91 -7.81
N GLY A 164 -5.45 11.26 -6.68
CA GLY A 164 -4.75 10.02 -6.32
C GLY A 164 -5.73 8.86 -6.31
N PHE A 165 -5.22 7.65 -6.55
CA PHE A 165 -6.05 6.46 -6.64
C PHE A 165 -5.45 5.33 -5.83
N GLY A 166 -6.32 4.46 -5.32
CA GLY A 166 -5.91 3.24 -4.65
C GLY A 166 -6.89 2.12 -4.94
N ILE A 167 -6.35 0.90 -5.00
CA ILE A 167 -7.16 -0.30 -5.17
C ILE A 167 -7.92 -0.52 -3.86
N ARG A 168 -9.23 -0.74 -3.93
CA ARG A 168 -10.05 -0.93 -2.73
C ARG A 168 -9.61 -2.19 -2.00
N VAL A 169 -9.58 -2.10 -0.67
CA VAL A 169 -9.10 -3.17 0.21
C VAL A 169 -9.92 -4.46 0.09
N GLU A 170 -11.18 -4.36 -0.31
CA GLU A 170 -12.02 -5.54 -0.50
C GLU A 170 -11.43 -6.51 -1.51
N THR A 171 -10.61 -6.03 -2.47
CA THR A 171 -9.96 -6.89 -3.45
C THR A 171 -8.85 -7.73 -2.83
N LEU A 172 -8.35 -7.38 -1.65
CA LEU A 172 -7.31 -8.11 -0.96
C LEU A 172 -7.81 -9.40 -0.33
N HIS A 173 -9.10 -9.48 -0.04
CA HIS A 173 -9.66 -10.66 0.60
C HIS A 173 -9.52 -11.91 -0.28
N ALA A 174 -9.66 -11.77 -1.60
CA ALA A 174 -9.50 -12.89 -2.52
C ALA A 174 -8.07 -13.44 -2.52
N PRO A 175 -7.00 -12.63 -2.69
CA PRO A 175 -5.64 -13.17 -2.66
C PRO A 175 -5.19 -13.66 -1.30
N VAL A 176 -5.60 -13.05 -0.19
CA VAL A 176 -5.13 -13.46 1.14
C VAL A 176 -6.00 -14.55 1.79
N SER A 177 -7.15 -14.86 1.21
CA SER A 177 -8.03 -15.93 1.71
C SER A 177 -7.63 -17.32 1.21
N TYR A 178 -6.73 -17.38 0.25
CA TYR A 178 -6.18 -18.63 -0.25
C TYR A 178 -4.90 -18.97 0.50
#